data_0eba988009e5056234e85b1f9288a998
#
_entry.id   0eba988009e5056234e85b1f9288a998
#
_cell.length_a   1.000
_cell.length_b   1.000
_cell.length_c   1.000
_cell.angle_alpha   90.00
_cell.angle_beta   90.00
_cell.angle_gamma   90.00
#
_symmetry.space_group_name_H-M   'P 1'
#
loop_
_entity.id
_entity.type
_entity.pdbx_description
1 polymer ?
#
loop_
_entity_poly.entity_id
_entity_poly.type
_entity_poly.pdbx_seq_one_letter_code
_entity_poly.pdbx_strand_id
1 'polypeptide(L)'
;MQKGDVKALEAKIKDDDLLKLFIDLVAFDTRADFTSQDKPSSIGQLRLGARLLNLLSNLKLKPIQTKEGVIIAKVPATQGYENKERLCLLAHLDTAPDASGANVKPALVEKYKGNGIELASGDVIDHEISPELANHLGEDIVVTDGTTLLGGDDKAGIAVLMHLVERLVDDRVVHGPITIVFSVDEEIGRSTKYLDLDVIDCDFAVTVDGCERGELDVATFNAEGAKIIFKGKVVHTAVACGKLKNALKMAADFINRLPEEEAPETTEGRQGFYHVHDVMGNVEQAELMMILRDFEKEGLEARHLFIESLVDEINAKYGINSCEAIFVKQYENMETVLKEHPKIVNYCRQAFERANIPLSEMYVRGGTDGANLSCRGLPCPNIFAGPLNCHGIYECLPVPNLHASFEVTKALVECVALGEEK
;
A
#
# COMPACT_ATOMS: atom_id res chain seq x y z
N MET A 1 14.79 -27.07 5.70
CA MET A 1 14.16 -25.96 4.97
C MET A 1 13.66 -26.45 3.63
N GLN A 2 12.57 -25.91 3.13
CA GLN A 2 12.07 -26.20 1.78
C GLN A 2 12.66 -25.21 0.79
N LYS A 3 12.65 -25.57 -0.50
CA LYS A 3 13.12 -24.69 -1.59
C LYS A 3 12.02 -24.56 -2.62
N GLY A 4 11.98 -23.41 -3.29
CA GLY A 4 11.11 -23.22 -4.43
C GLY A 4 11.54 -24.08 -5.62
N ASP A 5 10.56 -24.62 -6.35
CA ASP A 5 10.74 -25.42 -7.57
C ASP A 5 10.03 -24.73 -8.75
N VAL A 6 10.80 -24.31 -9.74
CA VAL A 6 10.28 -23.66 -10.95
C VAL A 6 9.42 -24.65 -11.77
N LYS A 7 9.81 -25.93 -11.85
CA LYS A 7 9.03 -26.93 -12.60
C LYS A 7 7.69 -27.24 -11.94
N ALA A 8 7.64 -27.23 -10.61
CA ALA A 8 6.38 -27.36 -9.88
C ALA A 8 5.45 -26.18 -10.19
N LEU A 9 5.99 -24.95 -10.22
CA LEU A 9 5.22 -23.77 -10.62
C LEU A 9 4.72 -23.88 -12.07
N GLU A 10 5.59 -24.24 -13.02
CA GLU A 10 5.22 -24.45 -14.43
C GLU A 10 4.15 -25.53 -14.62
N ALA A 11 4.11 -26.52 -13.76
CA ALA A 11 3.06 -27.54 -13.77
C ALA A 11 1.74 -26.97 -13.19
N LYS A 12 1.82 -26.28 -12.06
CA LYS A 12 0.66 -25.71 -11.35
C LYS A 12 -0.13 -24.71 -12.20
N ILE A 13 0.56 -23.78 -12.86
CA ILE A 13 -0.07 -22.73 -13.68
C ILE A 13 -0.79 -23.25 -14.93
N LYS A 14 -0.62 -24.52 -15.31
CA LYS A 14 -1.36 -25.11 -16.44
C LYS A 14 -2.84 -25.31 -16.14
N ASP A 15 -3.16 -25.55 -14.88
CA ASP A 15 -4.50 -25.86 -14.42
C ASP A 15 -5.06 -24.75 -13.49
N ASP A 16 -4.35 -23.62 -13.36
CA ASP A 16 -4.69 -22.50 -12.49
C ASP A 16 -4.54 -21.17 -13.24
N ASP A 17 -5.62 -20.74 -13.88
CA ASP A 17 -5.63 -19.54 -14.72
C ASP A 17 -5.35 -18.26 -13.92
N LEU A 18 -5.82 -18.16 -12.66
CA LEU A 18 -5.59 -17.00 -11.81
C LEU A 18 -4.12 -16.91 -11.41
N LEU A 19 -3.54 -18.00 -10.94
CA LEU A 19 -2.11 -18.07 -10.61
C LEU A 19 -1.24 -17.80 -11.85
N LYS A 20 -1.61 -18.35 -13.00
CA LYS A 20 -0.93 -18.09 -14.27
C LYS A 20 -0.93 -16.61 -14.61
N LEU A 21 -2.09 -15.96 -14.51
CA LEU A 21 -2.19 -14.52 -14.76
C LEU A 21 -1.27 -13.74 -13.82
N PHE A 22 -1.28 -14.04 -12.52
CA PHE A 22 -0.37 -13.43 -11.56
C PHE A 22 1.12 -13.59 -11.98
N ILE A 23 1.53 -14.80 -12.32
CA ILE A 23 2.92 -15.09 -12.77
C ILE A 23 3.27 -14.32 -14.07
N ASP A 24 2.33 -14.16 -15.00
CA ASP A 24 2.52 -13.36 -16.21
C ASP A 24 2.72 -11.87 -15.88
N LEU A 25 2.04 -11.35 -14.83
CA LEU A 25 2.12 -9.95 -14.40
C LEU A 25 3.42 -9.63 -13.65
N VAL A 26 3.92 -10.54 -12.81
CA VAL A 26 5.17 -10.28 -12.05
C VAL A 26 6.42 -10.22 -12.96
N ALA A 27 6.33 -10.65 -14.19
CA ALA A 27 7.39 -10.50 -15.17
C ALA A 27 7.67 -9.03 -15.59
N PHE A 28 6.76 -8.11 -15.29
CA PHE A 28 6.93 -6.67 -15.56
C PHE A 28 7.67 -6.00 -14.41
N ASP A 29 8.81 -5.37 -14.70
CA ASP A 29 9.46 -4.46 -13.74
C ASP A 29 8.72 -3.12 -13.75
N THR A 30 7.97 -2.86 -12.67
CA THR A 30 7.13 -1.68 -12.52
C THR A 30 7.53 -0.82 -11.32
N ARG A 31 8.74 -1.03 -10.81
CA ARG A 31 9.25 -0.33 -9.62
C ARG A 31 9.08 1.17 -9.73
N ALA A 32 8.46 1.77 -8.70
CA ALA A 32 8.30 3.22 -8.59
C ALA A 32 9.65 3.93 -8.38
N ASP A 33 9.75 5.20 -8.74
CA ASP A 33 10.95 6.01 -8.59
C ASP A 33 10.61 7.36 -7.94
N PHE A 34 11.00 7.53 -6.68
CA PHE A 34 10.84 8.80 -5.94
C PHE A 34 11.52 9.99 -6.61
N THR A 35 12.63 9.76 -7.35
CA THR A 35 13.42 10.82 -7.96
C THR A 35 12.88 11.30 -9.30
N SER A 36 12.06 10.45 -9.94
CA SER A 36 11.46 10.75 -11.24
C SER A 36 10.44 11.88 -11.16
N GLN A 37 10.45 12.75 -12.16
CA GLN A 37 9.43 13.78 -12.39
C GLN A 37 8.40 13.36 -13.44
N ASP A 38 8.61 12.19 -14.07
CA ASP A 38 7.69 11.61 -15.04
C ASP A 38 6.41 11.10 -14.37
N LYS A 39 5.38 10.91 -15.18
CA LYS A 39 4.06 10.42 -14.75
C LYS A 39 3.57 9.36 -15.72
N PRO A 40 3.51 8.10 -15.28
CA PRO A 40 3.99 7.57 -13.99
C PRO A 40 5.52 7.64 -13.85
N SER A 41 6.01 7.43 -12.64
CA SER A 41 7.42 7.56 -12.28
C SER A 41 8.35 6.58 -13.02
N SER A 42 7.81 5.47 -13.55
CA SER A 42 8.56 4.49 -14.31
C SER A 42 7.84 4.02 -15.58
N ILE A 43 8.62 3.75 -16.62
CA ILE A 43 8.10 3.24 -17.92
C ILE A 43 7.50 1.83 -17.80
N GLY A 44 7.90 1.07 -16.78
CA GLY A 44 7.39 -0.26 -16.50
C GLY A 44 5.89 -0.27 -16.25
N GLN A 45 5.39 0.70 -15.51
CA GLN A 45 3.96 0.87 -15.26
C GLN A 45 3.17 1.08 -16.56
N LEU A 46 3.68 1.89 -17.50
CA LEU A 46 3.05 2.08 -18.81
C LEU A 46 3.05 0.79 -19.64
N ARG A 47 4.11 -0.02 -19.56
CA ARG A 47 4.19 -1.32 -20.26
C ARG A 47 3.18 -2.33 -19.71
N LEU A 48 3.08 -2.43 -18.38
CA LEU A 48 2.04 -3.25 -17.73
C LEU A 48 0.65 -2.72 -18.07
N GLY A 49 0.46 -1.41 -18.00
CA GLY A 49 -0.79 -0.75 -18.39
C GLY A 49 -1.21 -1.08 -19.82
N ALA A 50 -0.29 -1.03 -20.79
CA ALA A 50 -0.58 -1.43 -22.19
C ALA A 50 -1.01 -2.90 -22.30
N ARG A 51 -0.44 -3.80 -21.50
CA ARG A 51 -0.86 -5.20 -21.40
C ARG A 51 -2.30 -5.31 -20.92
N LEU A 52 -2.66 -4.60 -19.83
CA LEU A 52 -4.01 -4.61 -19.26
C LEU A 52 -5.05 -3.99 -20.20
N LEU A 53 -4.71 -2.89 -20.87
CA LEU A 53 -5.57 -2.29 -21.90
C LEU A 53 -5.92 -3.30 -23.00
N ASN A 54 -4.94 -4.08 -23.46
CA ASN A 54 -5.17 -5.11 -24.47
C ASN A 54 -6.09 -6.23 -23.95
N LEU A 55 -5.87 -6.70 -22.71
CA LEU A 55 -6.72 -7.74 -22.09
C LEU A 55 -8.16 -7.26 -21.95
N LEU A 56 -8.38 -6.06 -21.40
CA LEU A 56 -9.70 -5.46 -21.23
C LEU A 56 -10.41 -5.23 -22.57
N SER A 57 -9.66 -4.79 -23.61
CA SER A 57 -10.20 -4.59 -24.97
C SER A 57 -10.62 -5.91 -25.61
N ASN A 58 -9.88 -7.00 -25.37
CA ASN A 58 -10.24 -8.33 -25.86
C ASN A 58 -11.56 -8.84 -25.22
N LEU A 59 -11.86 -8.41 -24.01
CA LEU A 59 -13.13 -8.63 -23.33
C LEU A 59 -14.26 -7.68 -23.82
N LYS A 60 -14.01 -6.94 -24.92
CA LYS A 60 -14.94 -5.95 -25.53
C LYS A 60 -15.29 -4.76 -24.64
N LEU A 61 -14.54 -4.53 -23.59
CA LEU A 61 -14.63 -3.30 -22.82
C LEU A 61 -13.93 -2.16 -23.56
N LYS A 62 -14.23 -0.93 -23.16
CA LYS A 62 -13.62 0.29 -23.72
C LYS A 62 -12.77 0.97 -22.63
N PRO A 63 -11.64 0.35 -22.25
CA PRO A 63 -10.79 0.96 -21.22
C PRO A 63 -10.20 2.26 -21.75
N ILE A 64 -9.99 3.21 -20.83
CA ILE A 64 -9.25 4.44 -21.11
C ILE A 64 -7.95 4.43 -20.33
N GLN A 65 -6.91 5.06 -20.88
CA GLN A 65 -5.70 5.39 -20.15
C GLN A 65 -5.57 6.90 -20.07
N THR A 66 -5.40 7.41 -18.85
CA THR A 66 -5.15 8.83 -18.64
C THR A 66 -3.75 9.22 -19.09
N LYS A 67 -3.47 10.51 -19.16
CA LYS A 67 -2.13 11.02 -19.51
C LYS A 67 -1.07 10.68 -18.44
N GLU A 68 -1.51 10.42 -17.21
CA GLU A 68 -0.65 9.97 -16.10
C GLU A 68 -0.43 8.46 -16.07
N GLY A 69 -1.13 7.70 -16.95
CA GLY A 69 -0.98 6.25 -17.05
C GLY A 69 -2.05 5.42 -16.34
N VAL A 70 -2.94 6.04 -15.56
CA VAL A 70 -4.06 5.34 -14.87
C VAL A 70 -4.97 4.69 -15.90
N ILE A 71 -5.39 3.46 -15.66
CA ILE A 71 -6.32 2.72 -16.49
C ILE A 71 -7.67 2.66 -15.80
N ILE A 72 -8.73 2.98 -16.55
CA ILE A 72 -10.11 2.94 -16.08
C ILE A 72 -10.94 2.14 -17.08
N ALA A 73 -11.66 1.13 -16.59
CA ALA A 73 -12.57 0.32 -17.38
C ALA A 73 -13.94 0.24 -16.70
N LYS A 74 -14.99 0.61 -17.40
CA LYS A 74 -16.37 0.46 -16.92
C LYS A 74 -16.96 -0.85 -17.42
N VAL A 75 -17.46 -1.66 -16.50
CA VAL A 75 -18.17 -2.91 -16.76
C VAL A 75 -19.66 -2.63 -16.59
N PRO A 76 -20.47 -2.73 -17.67
CA PRO A 76 -21.92 -2.52 -17.59
C PRO A 76 -22.57 -3.54 -16.65
N ALA A 77 -23.58 -3.10 -15.92
CA ALA A 77 -24.32 -3.96 -15.00
C ALA A 77 -24.96 -5.17 -15.71
N THR A 78 -25.15 -6.24 -14.97
CA THR A 78 -26.06 -7.34 -15.36
C THR A 78 -27.46 -6.79 -15.62
N GLN A 79 -28.14 -7.30 -16.64
CA GLN A 79 -29.49 -6.85 -17.00
C GLN A 79 -30.44 -6.87 -15.81
N GLY A 80 -31.06 -5.72 -15.52
CA GLY A 80 -31.96 -5.51 -14.37
C GLY A 80 -31.28 -4.99 -13.12
N TYR A 81 -29.95 -4.80 -13.13
CA TYR A 81 -29.14 -4.29 -12.02
C TYR A 81 -28.50 -2.93 -12.30
N GLU A 82 -28.94 -2.23 -13.36
CA GLU A 82 -28.36 -0.96 -13.84
C GLU A 82 -28.51 0.18 -12.83
N ASN A 83 -29.53 0.11 -11.97
CA ASN A 83 -29.84 1.11 -10.95
C ASN A 83 -29.26 0.78 -9.57
N LYS A 84 -28.41 -0.22 -9.46
CA LYS A 84 -27.72 -0.55 -8.24
C LYS A 84 -26.54 0.40 -8.00
N GLU A 85 -26.02 0.38 -6.77
CA GLU A 85 -24.87 1.19 -6.39
C GLU A 85 -23.68 0.90 -7.28
N ARG A 86 -22.95 1.96 -7.62
CA ARG A 86 -21.78 1.91 -8.50
C ARG A 86 -20.55 1.66 -7.65
N LEU A 87 -19.93 0.50 -7.84
CA LEU A 87 -18.73 0.09 -7.12
C LEU A 87 -17.49 0.34 -7.96
N CYS A 88 -16.47 0.94 -7.34
CA CYS A 88 -15.13 0.98 -7.90
C CYS A 88 -14.24 -0.06 -7.22
N LEU A 89 -13.48 -0.82 -8.00
CA LEU A 89 -12.44 -1.74 -7.50
C LEU A 89 -11.09 -1.28 -8.02
N LEU A 90 -10.09 -1.18 -7.13
CA LEU A 90 -8.76 -0.64 -7.44
C LEU A 90 -7.66 -1.63 -7.07
N ALA A 91 -6.58 -1.59 -7.87
CA ALA A 91 -5.27 -2.17 -7.62
C ALA A 91 -4.21 -1.26 -8.22
N HIS A 92 -2.96 -1.29 -7.74
CA HIS A 92 -1.93 -0.41 -8.29
C HIS A 92 -0.92 -1.14 -9.20
N LEU A 93 -0.34 -0.39 -10.15
CA LEU A 93 0.55 -0.95 -11.17
C LEU A 93 2.01 -1.03 -10.73
N ASP A 94 2.43 -0.11 -9.89
CA ASP A 94 3.81 -0.02 -9.42
C ASP A 94 4.14 -1.09 -8.38
N THR A 95 5.40 -1.22 -8.09
CA THR A 95 5.93 -1.96 -6.95
C THR A 95 6.85 -1.06 -6.16
N ALA A 96 7.04 -1.38 -4.89
CA ALA A 96 7.87 -0.62 -3.98
C ALA A 96 9.29 -0.34 -4.53
N PRO A 97 9.84 0.86 -4.27
CA PRO A 97 11.18 1.22 -4.72
C PRO A 97 12.31 0.54 -3.93
N ASP A 98 11.99 -0.11 -2.81
CA ASP A 98 12.95 -0.64 -1.82
C ASP A 98 13.76 -1.82 -2.35
N ALA A 99 13.15 -2.65 -3.21
CA ALA A 99 13.80 -3.79 -3.85
C ALA A 99 13.61 -3.78 -5.36
N SER A 100 14.46 -4.53 -6.06
CA SER A 100 14.36 -4.68 -7.52
C SER A 100 13.15 -5.52 -7.90
N GLY A 101 12.36 -5.09 -8.88
CA GLY A 101 11.32 -5.86 -9.55
C GLY A 101 11.75 -6.40 -10.93
N ALA A 102 13.04 -6.27 -11.28
CA ALA A 102 13.54 -6.64 -12.60
C ALA A 102 13.95 -8.12 -12.67
N ASN A 103 13.43 -8.83 -13.68
CA ASN A 103 13.72 -10.25 -13.91
C ASN A 103 13.35 -11.16 -12.73
N VAL A 104 12.19 -10.96 -12.17
CA VAL A 104 11.63 -11.81 -11.11
C VAL A 104 11.63 -13.28 -11.55
N LYS A 105 12.12 -14.17 -10.69
CA LYS A 105 12.19 -15.61 -10.94
C LYS A 105 11.32 -16.36 -9.93
N PRO A 106 10.02 -16.45 -10.17
CA PRO A 106 9.12 -17.12 -9.26
C PRO A 106 9.34 -18.63 -9.23
N ALA A 107 9.15 -19.22 -8.04
CA ALA A 107 9.21 -20.67 -7.81
C ALA A 107 8.15 -21.07 -6.79
N LEU A 108 7.71 -22.34 -6.82
CA LEU A 108 6.68 -22.86 -5.94
C LEU A 108 7.28 -23.69 -4.81
N VAL A 109 6.95 -23.39 -3.59
CA VAL A 109 7.14 -24.26 -2.43
C VAL A 109 5.86 -25.04 -2.24
N GLU A 110 5.87 -26.34 -2.55
CA GLU A 110 4.69 -27.18 -2.40
C GLU A 110 4.50 -27.60 -0.94
N LYS A 111 3.27 -27.48 -0.45
CA LYS A 111 2.83 -27.97 0.87
C LYS A 111 3.79 -27.58 1.99
N TYR A 112 3.88 -26.29 2.25
CA TYR A 112 4.77 -25.72 3.24
C TYR A 112 4.71 -26.46 4.60
N LYS A 113 5.88 -26.80 5.16
CA LYS A 113 6.01 -27.67 6.36
C LYS A 113 6.38 -26.92 7.65
N GLY A 114 6.46 -25.60 7.61
CA GLY A 114 6.75 -24.79 8.81
C GLY A 114 8.22 -24.71 9.21
N ASN A 115 9.16 -25.16 8.38
CA ASN A 115 10.60 -25.22 8.72
C ASN A 115 11.47 -24.22 7.96
N GLY A 116 10.87 -23.10 7.53
CA GLY A 116 11.52 -22.06 6.74
C GLY A 116 11.67 -22.42 5.26
N ILE A 117 11.83 -21.39 4.43
CA ILE A 117 12.01 -21.48 2.97
C ILE A 117 13.39 -20.92 2.62
N GLU A 118 14.26 -21.73 2.05
CA GLU A 118 15.57 -21.31 1.56
C GLU A 118 15.43 -20.83 0.10
N LEU A 119 15.72 -19.56 -0.13
CA LEU A 119 15.74 -18.95 -1.46
C LEU A 119 17.01 -19.36 -2.23
N ALA A 120 17.02 -19.21 -3.54
CA ALA A 120 18.18 -19.57 -4.35
C ALA A 120 19.42 -18.70 -4.09
N SER A 121 19.24 -17.48 -3.58
CA SER A 121 20.30 -16.59 -3.08
C SER A 121 21.03 -17.14 -1.84
N GLY A 122 20.39 -18.04 -1.10
CA GLY A 122 20.85 -18.54 0.20
C GLY A 122 20.18 -17.87 1.40
N ASP A 123 19.39 -16.83 1.17
CA ASP A 123 18.56 -16.21 2.19
C ASP A 123 17.43 -17.15 2.61
N VAL A 124 16.88 -16.94 3.80
CA VAL A 124 15.84 -17.82 4.36
C VAL A 124 14.66 -16.99 4.83
N ILE A 125 13.45 -17.35 4.37
CA ILE A 125 12.22 -16.85 4.95
C ILE A 125 11.85 -17.79 6.10
N ASP A 126 11.98 -17.33 7.32
CA ASP A 126 11.64 -18.08 8.53
C ASP A 126 10.57 -17.33 9.36
N HIS A 127 10.28 -17.85 10.55
CA HIS A 127 9.27 -17.26 11.43
C HIS A 127 9.72 -15.95 12.10
N GLU A 128 11.01 -15.61 12.10
CA GLU A 128 11.47 -14.30 12.57
C GLU A 128 11.19 -13.23 11.53
N ILE A 129 11.33 -13.57 10.24
CA ILE A 129 11.05 -12.66 9.11
C ILE A 129 9.56 -12.64 8.81
N SER A 130 8.89 -13.80 8.86
CA SER A 130 7.47 -13.96 8.50
C SER A 130 6.76 -14.84 9.52
N PRO A 131 6.32 -14.28 10.64
CA PRO A 131 5.52 -15.02 11.64
C PRO A 131 4.23 -15.57 11.03
N GLU A 132 3.65 -14.88 10.05
CA GLU A 132 2.40 -15.20 9.35
C GLU A 132 2.48 -16.55 8.61
N LEU A 133 3.68 -16.98 8.18
CA LEU A 133 3.86 -18.29 7.54
C LEU A 133 3.39 -19.46 8.39
N ALA A 134 3.27 -19.29 9.72
CA ALA A 134 2.70 -20.30 10.60
C ALA A 134 1.23 -20.64 10.24
N ASN A 135 0.51 -19.71 9.64
CA ASN A 135 -0.88 -19.86 9.23
C ASN A 135 -1.03 -20.65 7.92
N HIS A 136 0.08 -20.88 7.19
CA HIS A 136 0.08 -21.45 5.83
C HIS A 136 0.67 -22.88 5.76
N LEU A 137 0.64 -23.60 6.88
CA LEU A 137 1.10 -25.00 6.91
C LEU A 137 0.29 -25.89 5.95
N GLY A 138 1.00 -26.62 5.08
CA GLY A 138 0.40 -27.48 4.08
C GLY A 138 -0.05 -26.78 2.81
N GLU A 139 0.08 -25.47 2.72
CA GLU A 139 -0.25 -24.66 1.56
C GLU A 139 0.92 -24.53 0.57
N ASP A 140 0.58 -24.28 -0.69
CA ASP A 140 1.55 -23.96 -1.74
C ASP A 140 1.86 -22.46 -1.68
N ILE A 141 3.17 -22.10 -1.75
CA ILE A 141 3.62 -20.72 -1.60
C ILE A 141 4.52 -20.35 -2.79
N VAL A 142 4.23 -19.25 -3.47
CA VAL A 142 5.11 -18.68 -4.49
C VAL A 142 6.15 -17.81 -3.81
N VAL A 143 7.42 -17.99 -4.17
CA VAL A 143 8.56 -17.21 -3.68
C VAL A 143 9.41 -16.74 -4.85
N THR A 144 10.37 -15.85 -4.61
CA THR A 144 11.40 -15.44 -5.57
C THR A 144 12.69 -16.26 -5.40
N ASP A 145 13.71 -15.94 -6.22
CA ASP A 145 15.07 -16.48 -6.03
C ASP A 145 15.86 -15.74 -4.92
N GLY A 146 15.29 -14.69 -4.31
CA GLY A 146 15.93 -13.86 -3.28
C GLY A 146 16.77 -12.71 -3.83
N THR A 147 16.72 -12.43 -5.14
CA THR A 147 17.43 -11.30 -5.74
C THR A 147 16.51 -10.12 -6.05
N THR A 148 15.20 -10.33 -5.98
CA THR A 148 14.14 -9.33 -6.25
C THR A 148 13.01 -9.49 -5.25
N LEU A 149 12.14 -8.46 -5.16
CA LEU A 149 10.80 -8.68 -4.62
C LEU A 149 10.00 -9.61 -5.55
N LEU A 150 8.83 -10.13 -5.10
CA LEU A 150 7.93 -10.92 -5.94
C LEU A 150 7.03 -10.01 -6.78
N GLY A 151 6.57 -8.89 -6.22
CA GLY A 151 5.59 -7.98 -6.80
C GLY A 151 4.16 -8.45 -6.61
N GLY A 152 3.90 -9.22 -5.56
CA GLY A 152 2.56 -9.58 -5.12
C GLY A 152 1.75 -8.36 -4.76
N ASP A 153 2.38 -7.41 -4.12
CA ASP A 153 1.96 -6.04 -3.90
C ASP A 153 2.30 -5.18 -5.16
N ASP A 154 1.31 -4.77 -6.02
CA ASP A 154 -0.10 -5.22 -5.93
C ASP A 154 -0.53 -5.97 -7.22
N LYS A 155 0.38 -6.73 -7.83
CA LYS A 155 0.03 -7.54 -9.01
C LYS A 155 -0.89 -8.72 -8.66
N ALA A 156 -1.00 -9.09 -7.38
CA ALA A 156 -2.01 -10.04 -6.92
C ALA A 156 -3.41 -9.43 -7.02
N GLY A 157 -3.61 -8.21 -6.53
CA GLY A 157 -4.86 -7.47 -6.71
C GLY A 157 -5.20 -7.25 -8.18
N ILE A 158 -4.22 -6.88 -9.02
CA ILE A 158 -4.43 -6.77 -10.47
C ILE A 158 -4.91 -8.11 -11.05
N ALA A 159 -4.28 -9.22 -10.68
CA ALA A 159 -4.67 -10.55 -11.18
C ALA A 159 -6.10 -10.91 -10.74
N VAL A 160 -6.44 -10.67 -9.47
CA VAL A 160 -7.78 -10.86 -8.91
C VAL A 160 -8.82 -10.06 -9.69
N LEU A 161 -8.58 -8.76 -9.89
CA LEU A 161 -9.51 -7.88 -10.60
C LEU A 161 -9.67 -8.26 -12.07
N MET A 162 -8.58 -8.57 -12.76
CA MET A 162 -8.66 -9.02 -14.15
C MET A 162 -9.41 -10.34 -14.30
N HIS A 163 -9.17 -11.31 -13.43
CA HIS A 163 -9.87 -12.59 -13.41
C HIS A 163 -11.37 -12.40 -13.10
N LEU A 164 -11.68 -11.46 -12.18
CA LEU A 164 -13.07 -11.07 -11.89
C LEU A 164 -13.75 -10.48 -13.13
N VAL A 165 -13.11 -9.55 -13.83
CA VAL A 165 -13.68 -8.90 -15.03
C VAL A 165 -14.06 -9.94 -16.09
N GLU A 166 -13.27 -11.00 -16.29
CA GLU A 166 -13.61 -12.10 -17.19
C GLU A 166 -14.94 -12.78 -16.79
N ARG A 167 -15.20 -12.96 -15.47
CA ARG A 167 -16.43 -13.55 -14.97
C ARG A 167 -17.63 -12.61 -15.08
N LEU A 168 -17.41 -11.32 -14.87
CA LEU A 168 -18.45 -10.27 -15.00
C LEU A 168 -18.96 -10.16 -16.45
N VAL A 169 -18.04 -10.11 -17.40
CA VAL A 169 -18.36 -9.97 -18.84
C VAL A 169 -19.09 -11.21 -19.36
N ASP A 170 -18.82 -12.40 -18.83
CA ASP A 170 -19.47 -13.64 -19.21
C ASP A 170 -20.82 -13.87 -18.49
N ASP A 171 -21.36 -12.88 -17.78
CA ASP A 171 -22.61 -12.95 -16.97
C ASP A 171 -22.60 -14.10 -15.94
N ARG A 172 -21.42 -14.51 -15.46
CA ARG A 172 -21.30 -15.58 -14.45
C ARG A 172 -21.46 -15.09 -13.03
N VAL A 173 -21.42 -13.76 -12.85
CA VAL A 173 -21.54 -13.07 -11.56
C VAL A 173 -22.54 -11.94 -11.74
N VAL A 174 -23.57 -11.90 -10.91
CA VAL A 174 -24.57 -10.82 -10.89
C VAL A 174 -23.95 -9.58 -10.26
N HIS A 175 -24.06 -8.43 -10.97
CA HIS A 175 -23.44 -7.18 -10.51
C HIS A 175 -24.17 -5.93 -10.97
N GLY A 176 -24.05 -4.86 -10.21
CA GLY A 176 -24.38 -3.50 -10.60
C GLY A 176 -23.33 -2.89 -11.55
N PRO A 177 -23.37 -1.59 -11.82
CA PRO A 177 -22.31 -0.92 -12.57
C PRO A 177 -20.97 -0.98 -11.80
N ILE A 178 -19.89 -1.44 -12.46
CA ILE A 178 -18.56 -1.55 -11.85
C ILE A 178 -17.57 -0.71 -12.64
N THR A 179 -16.70 0.00 -11.91
CA THR A 179 -15.52 0.65 -12.48
C THR A 179 -14.28 -0.05 -11.93
N ILE A 180 -13.41 -0.53 -12.82
CA ILE A 180 -12.10 -1.09 -12.47
C ILE A 180 -11.07 0.00 -12.72
N VAL A 181 -10.20 0.22 -11.74
CA VAL A 181 -9.12 1.20 -11.81
C VAL A 181 -7.79 0.53 -11.51
N PHE A 182 -6.81 0.74 -12.37
CA PHE A 182 -5.42 0.42 -12.08
C PHE A 182 -4.66 1.73 -11.93
N SER A 183 -4.30 2.06 -10.70
CA SER A 183 -3.59 3.29 -10.34
C SER A 183 -2.09 3.17 -10.61
N VAL A 184 -1.37 4.28 -10.54
CA VAL A 184 0.07 4.39 -10.74
C VAL A 184 0.69 5.13 -9.57
N ASP A 185 1.96 4.82 -9.25
CA ASP A 185 2.74 5.55 -8.23
C ASP A 185 2.09 5.56 -6.83
N GLU A 186 1.39 4.46 -6.46
CA GLU A 186 0.83 4.28 -5.12
C GLU A 186 1.93 4.27 -4.06
N GLU A 187 2.94 3.45 -4.26
CA GLU A 187 4.07 3.17 -3.38
C GLU A 187 4.93 4.40 -3.03
N ILE A 188 4.74 5.47 -3.78
CA ILE A 188 5.39 6.77 -3.55
C ILE A 188 4.38 7.88 -3.23
N GLY A 189 3.13 7.51 -2.92
CA GLY A 189 2.07 8.40 -2.45
C GLY A 189 1.61 9.43 -3.48
N ARG A 190 1.66 9.10 -4.77
CA ARG A 190 1.26 10.03 -5.86
C ARG A 190 -0.03 9.65 -6.55
N SER A 191 -0.49 8.40 -6.43
CA SER A 191 -1.59 7.79 -7.17
C SER A 191 -2.87 8.60 -7.17
N THR A 192 -3.38 8.93 -5.99
CA THR A 192 -4.70 9.57 -5.83
C THR A 192 -4.78 10.95 -6.43
N LYS A 193 -3.66 11.65 -6.65
CA LYS A 193 -3.61 12.92 -7.37
C LYS A 193 -3.92 12.78 -8.86
N TYR A 194 -3.78 11.55 -9.39
CA TYR A 194 -4.02 11.21 -10.80
C TYR A 194 -5.40 10.60 -11.04
N LEU A 195 -6.15 10.30 -9.96
CA LEU A 195 -7.49 9.75 -10.03
C LEU A 195 -8.53 10.87 -10.18
N ASP A 196 -9.26 10.85 -11.27
CA ASP A 196 -10.38 11.77 -11.53
C ASP A 196 -11.68 11.11 -11.07
N LEU A 197 -12.23 11.57 -9.94
CA LEU A 197 -13.44 10.99 -9.34
C LEU A 197 -14.69 11.20 -10.20
N ASP A 198 -14.73 12.26 -11.02
CA ASP A 198 -15.84 12.49 -11.95
C ASP A 198 -15.82 11.46 -13.10
N VAL A 199 -14.63 11.01 -13.52
CA VAL A 199 -14.48 9.95 -14.53
C VAL A 199 -14.77 8.57 -13.94
N ILE A 200 -14.29 8.31 -12.73
CA ILE A 200 -14.53 7.06 -11.97
C ILE A 200 -16.04 6.91 -11.71
N ASP A 201 -16.70 7.95 -11.24
CA ASP A 201 -18.17 8.06 -11.09
C ASP A 201 -18.78 6.88 -10.35
N CYS A 202 -18.38 6.68 -9.07
CA CYS A 202 -18.83 5.62 -8.20
C CYS A 202 -19.36 6.14 -6.86
N ASP A 203 -20.20 5.34 -6.20
CA ASP A 203 -20.79 5.69 -4.91
C ASP A 203 -19.83 5.34 -3.76
N PHE A 204 -19.01 4.29 -3.95
CA PHE A 204 -17.91 3.89 -3.08
C PHE A 204 -16.88 3.04 -3.85
N ALA A 205 -15.75 2.84 -3.22
CA ALA A 205 -14.65 2.07 -3.78
C ALA A 205 -14.13 1.02 -2.78
N VAL A 206 -13.34 0.06 -3.27
CA VAL A 206 -12.56 -0.88 -2.47
C VAL A 206 -11.22 -1.10 -3.16
N THR A 207 -10.11 -0.96 -2.44
CA THR A 207 -8.80 -1.40 -2.89
C THR A 207 -8.62 -2.90 -2.60
N VAL A 208 -7.94 -3.61 -3.49
CA VAL A 208 -7.58 -5.03 -3.33
C VAL A 208 -6.06 -5.08 -3.20
N ASP A 209 -5.55 -4.69 -2.01
CA ASP A 209 -4.16 -4.31 -1.80
C ASP A 209 -3.65 -4.66 -0.38
N GLY A 210 -4.43 -5.43 0.39
CA GLY A 210 -4.03 -5.88 1.72
C GLY A 210 -3.17 -7.14 1.68
N CYS A 211 -2.56 -7.48 2.82
CA CYS A 211 -1.59 -8.56 2.93
C CYS A 211 -2.25 -9.91 3.26
N GLU A 212 -2.47 -10.21 4.52
CA GLU A 212 -2.85 -11.54 4.97
C GLU A 212 -4.30 -11.89 4.64
N ARG A 213 -4.55 -13.16 4.39
CA ARG A 213 -5.90 -13.68 4.15
C ARG A 213 -6.83 -13.40 5.32
N GLY A 214 -7.96 -12.77 5.00
CA GLY A 214 -8.98 -12.45 5.99
C GLY A 214 -8.98 -11.00 6.44
N GLU A 215 -7.99 -10.20 6.06
CA GLU A 215 -7.88 -8.80 6.46
C GLU A 215 -8.85 -7.90 5.69
N LEU A 216 -9.51 -7.04 6.46
CA LEU A 216 -10.29 -5.90 5.99
C LEU A 216 -9.80 -4.67 6.73
N ASP A 217 -9.15 -3.77 6.03
CA ASP A 217 -8.64 -2.54 6.61
C ASP A 217 -9.74 -1.47 6.61
N VAL A 218 -10.06 -1.00 7.81
CA VAL A 218 -11.12 0.01 8.04
C VAL A 218 -10.59 1.28 8.72
N ALA A 219 -9.30 1.33 9.02
CA ALA A 219 -8.65 2.48 9.63
C ALA A 219 -7.20 2.60 9.16
N THR A 220 -6.72 3.84 9.06
CA THR A 220 -5.33 4.18 8.75
C THR A 220 -4.85 5.24 9.72
N PHE A 221 -3.55 5.53 9.76
CA PHE A 221 -3.07 6.71 10.46
C PHE A 221 -3.63 8.01 9.86
N ASN A 222 -3.72 9.06 10.67
CA ASN A 222 -3.55 10.44 10.23
C ASN A 222 -2.06 10.71 10.08
N ALA A 223 -1.65 11.43 9.06
CA ALA A 223 -0.25 11.54 8.69
C ALA A 223 0.16 12.98 8.37
N GLU A 224 1.25 13.39 8.96
CA GLU A 224 1.92 14.66 8.67
C GLU A 224 3.42 14.43 8.49
N GLY A 225 4.02 15.12 7.53
CA GLY A 225 5.46 15.24 7.40
C GLY A 225 5.94 16.55 8.00
N ALA A 226 7.13 16.57 8.59
CA ALA A 226 7.75 17.78 9.07
C ALA A 226 9.20 17.89 8.58
N LYS A 227 9.56 19.06 8.06
CA LYS A 227 10.94 19.44 7.76
C LYS A 227 11.39 20.46 8.80
N ILE A 228 12.41 20.11 9.57
CA ILE A 228 12.98 21.00 10.59
C ILE A 228 14.30 21.55 10.05
N ILE A 229 14.44 22.87 10.03
CA ILE A 229 15.62 23.56 9.50
C ILE A 229 16.34 24.25 10.65
N PHE A 230 17.63 23.92 10.83
CA PHE A 230 18.49 24.50 11.85
C PHE A 230 19.50 25.46 11.17
N LYS A 231 19.59 26.70 11.66
CA LYS A 231 20.45 27.74 11.15
C LYS A 231 21.57 28.06 12.15
N GLY A 232 22.79 27.67 11.80
CA GLY A 232 23.97 27.89 12.60
C GLY A 232 24.63 29.23 12.30
N LYS A 233 25.76 29.46 12.99
CA LYS A 233 26.64 30.61 12.75
C LYS A 233 28.09 30.13 12.72
N VAL A 234 28.70 30.16 11.55
CA VAL A 234 30.08 29.74 11.35
C VAL A 234 31.04 30.83 11.84
N VAL A 235 32.03 30.43 12.59
CA VAL A 235 33.17 31.28 13.03
C VAL A 235 34.40 30.39 13.08
N HIS A 236 35.59 30.95 12.79
CA HIS A 236 36.84 30.20 12.89
C HIS A 236 37.01 29.59 14.30
N THR A 237 37.37 28.32 14.34
CA THR A 237 37.40 27.53 15.60
C THR A 237 38.27 28.14 16.69
N ALA A 238 39.39 28.83 16.32
CA ALA A 238 40.28 29.49 17.25
C ALA A 238 39.64 30.66 18.04
N VAL A 239 38.52 31.23 17.54
CA VAL A 239 37.83 32.38 18.16
C VAL A 239 36.33 32.10 18.34
N ALA A 240 35.95 30.83 18.36
CA ALA A 240 34.56 30.36 18.34
C ALA A 240 33.83 30.47 19.69
N CYS A 241 34.57 30.62 20.80
CA CYS A 241 33.99 30.66 22.13
C CYS A 241 32.89 31.74 22.25
N GLY A 242 31.68 31.34 22.60
CA GLY A 242 30.49 32.20 22.71
C GLY A 242 29.94 32.77 21.42
N LYS A 243 30.53 32.41 20.25
CA LYS A 243 30.16 33.00 18.94
C LYS A 243 29.63 31.98 17.93
N LEU A 244 30.23 30.79 17.90
CA LEU A 244 29.85 29.72 16.98
C LEU A 244 28.55 29.10 17.41
N LYS A 245 27.61 28.92 16.48
CA LYS A 245 26.40 28.12 16.65
C LYS A 245 26.44 27.00 15.62
N ASN A 246 26.41 25.76 16.08
CA ASN A 246 26.55 24.59 15.21
C ASN A 246 25.17 23.98 14.95
N ALA A 247 24.70 24.03 13.70
CA ALA A 247 23.40 23.51 13.31
C ALA A 247 23.28 21.99 13.52
N LEU A 248 24.37 21.21 13.34
CA LEU A 248 24.35 19.77 13.62
C LEU A 248 24.13 19.47 15.11
N LYS A 249 24.65 20.32 16.01
CA LYS A 249 24.40 20.17 17.45
C LYS A 249 22.97 20.54 17.83
N MET A 250 22.35 21.48 17.11
CA MET A 250 20.92 21.80 17.30
C MET A 250 20.05 20.64 16.86
N ALA A 251 20.34 20.03 15.69
CA ALA A 251 19.62 18.85 15.22
C ALA A 251 19.73 17.68 16.19
N ALA A 252 20.94 17.38 16.70
CA ALA A 252 21.13 16.33 17.70
C ALA A 252 20.38 16.64 19.01
N ASP A 253 20.37 17.90 19.46
CA ASP A 253 19.62 18.32 20.66
C ASP A 253 18.12 18.17 20.47
N PHE A 254 17.60 18.49 19.27
CA PHE A 254 16.20 18.30 18.91
C PHE A 254 15.80 16.80 18.92
N ILE A 255 16.58 15.95 18.25
CA ILE A 255 16.33 14.51 18.19
C ILE A 255 16.31 13.89 19.59
N ASN A 256 17.28 14.24 20.44
CA ASN A 256 17.40 13.72 21.79
C ASN A 256 16.25 14.16 22.75
N ARG A 257 15.36 15.04 22.31
CA ARG A 257 14.18 15.47 23.07
C ARG A 257 12.91 14.82 22.61
N LEU A 258 12.94 14.09 21.48
CA LEU A 258 11.81 13.29 21.07
C LEU A 258 11.63 12.13 22.07
N PRO A 259 10.39 11.76 22.44
CA PRO A 259 10.15 10.67 23.38
C PRO A 259 10.59 9.33 22.77
N GLU A 260 11.49 8.62 23.45
CA GLU A 260 12.03 7.32 22.99
C GLU A 260 10.94 6.24 22.89
N GLU A 261 9.91 6.34 23.74
CA GLU A 261 8.78 5.41 23.78
C GLU A 261 7.75 5.66 22.69
N GLU A 262 7.87 6.73 21.90
CA GLU A 262 6.97 7.09 20.82
C GLU A 262 7.68 7.08 19.46
N ALA A 263 8.48 6.05 19.21
CA ALA A 263 9.15 5.78 17.94
C ALA A 263 8.52 4.55 17.25
N PRO A 264 8.68 4.35 15.95
CA PRO A 264 8.17 3.16 15.26
C PRO A 264 8.64 1.85 15.89
N GLU A 265 9.91 1.81 16.34
CA GLU A 265 10.55 0.66 16.96
C GLU A 265 10.07 0.36 18.39
N THR A 266 9.30 1.27 19.01
CA THR A 266 8.81 1.13 20.40
C THR A 266 7.30 1.19 20.52
N THR A 267 6.58 1.33 19.39
CA THR A 267 5.12 1.47 19.35
C THR A 267 4.47 0.38 18.55
N GLU A 268 3.29 -0.07 18.99
CA GLU A 268 2.48 -1.08 18.31
C GLU A 268 0.99 -0.70 18.31
N GLY A 269 0.18 -1.49 17.61
CA GLY A 269 -1.27 -1.30 17.59
C GLY A 269 -1.65 0.10 17.10
N ARG A 270 -2.52 0.77 17.85
CA ARG A 270 -3.02 2.13 17.52
C ARG A 270 -2.14 3.26 18.10
N GLN A 271 -0.98 2.94 18.67
CA GLN A 271 -0.06 3.96 19.20
C GLN A 271 0.55 4.79 18.05
N GLY A 272 0.50 6.10 18.20
CA GLY A 272 1.15 7.02 17.26
C GLY A 272 2.64 7.18 17.55
N PHE A 273 3.38 7.81 16.63
CA PHE A 273 4.83 7.97 16.76
C PHE A 273 5.38 9.22 16.07
N TYR A 274 6.62 9.55 16.43
CA TYR A 274 7.53 10.44 15.71
C TYR A 274 8.62 9.60 15.06
N HIS A 275 8.90 9.82 13.77
CA HIS A 275 9.98 9.09 13.09
C HIS A 275 10.87 10.06 12.30
N VAL A 276 12.10 10.23 12.75
CA VAL A 276 13.14 10.94 12.00
C VAL A 276 13.77 9.96 11.01
N HIS A 277 13.64 10.21 9.72
CA HIS A 277 14.13 9.31 8.69
C HIS A 277 15.30 9.87 7.86
N ASP A 278 15.58 11.17 7.96
CA ASP A 278 16.74 11.76 7.29
C ASP A 278 17.27 12.98 8.03
N VAL A 279 18.59 13.12 8.08
CA VAL A 279 19.31 14.29 8.63
C VAL A 279 20.49 14.62 7.75
N MET A 280 20.49 15.81 7.18
CA MET A 280 21.58 16.32 6.34
C MET A 280 22.05 17.67 6.82
N GLY A 281 23.34 17.97 6.65
CA GLY A 281 23.82 19.34 6.91
C GLY A 281 25.28 19.46 7.31
N ASN A 282 25.59 20.69 7.76
CA ASN A 282 26.89 21.07 8.24
C ASN A 282 26.77 22.08 9.42
N VAL A 283 27.87 22.77 9.77
CA VAL A 283 27.89 23.76 10.87
C VAL A 283 26.95 24.94 10.61
N GLU A 284 26.76 25.34 9.34
CA GLU A 284 26.00 26.52 8.95
C GLU A 284 24.51 26.24 8.89
N GLN A 285 24.12 25.07 8.32
CA GLN A 285 22.72 24.64 8.19
C GLN A 285 22.62 23.13 8.32
N ALA A 286 21.58 22.70 9.00
CA ALA A 286 21.15 21.30 8.98
C ALA A 286 19.65 21.23 8.73
N GLU A 287 19.23 20.16 8.09
CA GLU A 287 17.84 19.84 7.80
C GLU A 287 17.54 18.44 8.33
N LEU A 288 16.39 18.28 8.95
CA LEU A 288 15.87 17.02 9.46
C LEU A 288 14.53 16.79 8.82
N MET A 289 14.31 15.58 8.29
CA MET A 289 13.04 15.14 7.76
C MET A 289 12.44 14.12 8.71
N MET A 290 11.17 14.31 9.06
CA MET A 290 10.45 13.39 9.96
C MET A 290 8.99 13.26 9.55
N ILE A 291 8.37 12.20 10.03
CA ILE A 291 6.93 11.96 9.89
C ILE A 291 6.29 11.82 11.28
N LEU A 292 5.08 12.30 11.39
CA LEU A 292 4.20 12.18 12.56
C LEU A 292 3.02 11.30 12.17
N ARG A 293 2.65 10.37 13.03
CA ARG A 293 1.54 9.43 12.81
C ARG A 293 0.72 9.29 14.08
N ASP A 294 -0.60 9.30 13.92
CA ASP A 294 -1.54 8.96 14.98
C ASP A 294 -2.88 8.50 14.38
N PHE A 295 -3.58 7.56 15.00
CA PHE A 295 -4.92 7.16 14.57
C PHE A 295 -5.97 8.21 14.91
N GLU A 296 -5.77 8.92 16.02
CA GLU A 296 -6.69 9.98 16.45
C GLU A 296 -6.18 11.33 15.94
N LYS A 297 -7.12 12.16 15.48
CA LYS A 297 -6.80 13.48 14.94
C LYS A 297 -6.21 14.40 16.02
N GLU A 298 -6.79 14.32 17.21
CA GLU A 298 -6.31 15.04 18.39
C GLU A 298 -4.90 14.60 18.82
N GLY A 299 -4.57 13.31 18.64
CA GLY A 299 -3.23 12.77 18.87
C GLY A 299 -2.21 13.35 17.90
N LEU A 300 -2.55 13.41 16.60
CA LEU A 300 -1.68 14.03 15.60
C LEU A 300 -1.47 15.53 15.87
N GLU A 301 -2.53 16.27 16.25
CA GLU A 301 -2.45 17.67 16.62
C GLU A 301 -1.56 17.88 17.85
N ALA A 302 -1.67 17.03 18.86
CA ALA A 302 -0.80 17.08 20.04
C ALA A 302 0.67 16.88 19.66
N ARG A 303 0.96 15.96 18.72
CA ARG A 303 2.31 15.72 18.17
C ARG A 303 2.84 16.94 17.42
N HIS A 304 2.01 17.55 16.61
CA HIS A 304 2.35 18.78 15.88
C HIS A 304 2.76 19.88 16.88
N LEU A 305 1.90 20.18 17.86
CA LEU A 305 2.16 21.18 18.89
C LEU A 305 3.43 20.90 19.72
N PHE A 306 3.72 19.60 19.98
CA PHE A 306 4.94 19.22 20.67
C PHE A 306 6.18 19.57 19.84
N ILE A 307 6.18 19.31 18.52
CA ILE A 307 7.28 19.72 17.63
C ILE A 307 7.45 21.23 17.61
N GLU A 308 6.35 22.01 17.55
CA GLU A 308 6.42 23.47 17.65
C GLU A 308 7.07 23.93 18.97
N SER A 309 6.71 23.30 20.08
CA SER A 309 7.31 23.60 21.38
C SER A 309 8.82 23.31 21.41
N LEU A 310 9.27 22.23 20.77
CA LEU A 310 10.71 21.93 20.64
C LEU A 310 11.44 22.98 19.79
N VAL A 311 10.81 23.46 18.72
CA VAL A 311 11.34 24.55 17.89
C VAL A 311 11.55 25.81 18.75
N ASP A 312 10.58 26.16 19.59
CA ASP A 312 10.66 27.29 20.50
C ASP A 312 11.79 27.14 21.53
N GLU A 313 11.94 25.94 22.10
CA GLU A 313 13.02 25.65 23.05
C GLU A 313 14.40 25.72 22.42
N ILE A 314 14.57 25.24 21.19
CA ILE A 314 15.82 25.39 20.42
C ILE A 314 16.11 26.87 20.14
N ASN A 315 15.10 27.64 19.74
CA ASN A 315 15.21 29.08 19.51
C ASN A 315 15.58 29.83 20.81
N ALA A 316 14.99 29.46 21.95
CA ALA A 316 15.34 30.04 23.23
C ALA A 316 16.80 29.77 23.63
N LYS A 317 17.30 28.55 23.36
CA LYS A 317 18.64 28.12 23.72
C LYS A 317 19.71 28.70 22.78
N TYR A 318 19.47 28.69 21.48
CA TYR A 318 20.49 29.04 20.47
C TYR A 318 20.27 30.42 19.85
N GLY A 319 19.13 31.06 20.06
CA GLY A 319 18.73 32.38 19.61
C GLY A 319 17.61 32.34 18.58
N ILE A 320 16.89 33.45 18.48
CA ILE A 320 15.74 33.59 17.58
C ILE A 320 16.10 33.23 16.13
N ASN A 321 15.19 32.52 15.46
CA ASN A 321 15.35 32.02 14.08
C ASN A 321 16.50 31.00 13.88
N SER A 322 16.95 30.34 14.95
CA SER A 322 17.93 29.25 14.83
C SER A 322 17.27 27.92 14.42
N CYS A 323 15.96 27.78 14.59
CA CYS A 323 15.18 26.62 14.23
C CYS A 323 13.84 27.04 13.64
N GLU A 324 13.36 26.35 12.61
CA GLU A 324 12.01 26.50 12.05
C GLU A 324 11.48 25.12 11.62
N ALA A 325 10.16 24.91 11.73
CA ALA A 325 9.48 23.71 11.24
C ALA A 325 8.56 24.07 10.08
N ILE A 326 8.49 23.20 9.08
CA ILE A 326 7.57 23.27 7.94
C ILE A 326 6.81 21.95 7.92
N PHE A 327 5.51 22.03 8.11
CA PHE A 327 4.62 20.86 8.14
C PHE A 327 3.91 20.66 6.81
N VAL A 328 3.70 19.40 6.43
CA VAL A 328 2.97 19.01 5.23
C VAL A 328 2.00 17.88 5.59
N LYS A 329 0.70 18.18 5.54
CA LYS A 329 -0.32 17.15 5.69
C LYS A 329 -0.21 16.16 4.55
N GLN A 330 -0.22 14.86 4.85
CA GLN A 330 -0.08 13.79 3.87
C GLN A 330 -1.43 13.12 3.57
N TYR A 331 -2.08 12.55 4.59
CA TYR A 331 -3.41 11.93 4.50
C TYR A 331 -4.11 11.94 5.87
N GLU A 332 -5.40 11.63 5.87
CA GLU A 332 -6.20 11.45 7.09
C GLU A 332 -6.63 9.99 7.25
N ASN A 333 -6.99 9.62 8.46
CA ASN A 333 -7.56 8.31 8.79
C ASN A 333 -8.88 8.10 8.06
N MET A 334 -9.00 7.05 7.26
CA MET A 334 -10.24 6.70 6.55
C MET A 334 -11.37 6.27 7.49
N GLU A 335 -11.06 5.86 8.72
CA GLU A 335 -12.04 5.36 9.69
C GLU A 335 -13.19 6.34 9.91
N THR A 336 -12.90 7.65 9.97
CA THR A 336 -13.93 8.68 10.16
C THR A 336 -14.95 8.65 9.02
N VAL A 337 -14.49 8.60 7.78
CA VAL A 337 -15.35 8.56 6.60
C VAL A 337 -16.11 7.25 6.51
N LEU A 338 -15.44 6.12 6.79
CA LEU A 338 -16.09 4.81 6.75
C LEU A 338 -17.16 4.63 7.83
N LYS A 339 -17.00 5.26 9.00
CA LYS A 339 -18.04 5.31 10.06
C LYS A 339 -19.27 6.11 9.62
N GLU A 340 -19.09 7.16 8.83
CA GLU A 340 -20.20 7.94 8.25
C GLU A 340 -20.87 7.21 7.08
N HIS A 341 -20.14 6.31 6.42
CA HIS A 341 -20.60 5.50 5.28
C HIS A 341 -20.50 3.99 5.56
N PRO A 342 -21.17 3.46 6.60
CA PRO A 342 -20.96 2.07 7.06
C PRO A 342 -21.37 1.00 6.04
N LYS A 343 -22.15 1.36 5.03
CA LYS A 343 -22.73 0.44 4.06
C LYS A 343 -21.67 -0.35 3.29
N ILE A 344 -20.61 0.31 2.83
CA ILE A 344 -19.55 -0.38 2.09
C ILE A 344 -18.79 -1.38 2.99
N VAL A 345 -18.53 -1.01 4.24
CA VAL A 345 -17.88 -1.91 5.21
C VAL A 345 -18.78 -3.11 5.51
N ASN A 346 -20.11 -2.90 5.60
CA ASN A 346 -21.07 -3.98 5.78
C ASN A 346 -21.10 -4.93 4.57
N TYR A 347 -21.03 -4.40 3.34
CA TYR A 347 -20.89 -5.23 2.15
C TYR A 347 -19.60 -6.06 2.15
N CYS A 348 -18.49 -5.46 2.59
CA CYS A 348 -17.25 -6.23 2.77
C CYS A 348 -17.43 -7.36 3.80
N ARG A 349 -18.00 -7.08 4.98
CA ARG A 349 -18.27 -8.12 6.00
C ARG A 349 -19.12 -9.26 5.45
N GLN A 350 -20.20 -8.95 4.75
CA GLN A 350 -21.05 -9.95 4.09
C GLN A 350 -20.30 -10.76 3.02
N ALA A 351 -19.38 -10.11 2.30
CA ALA A 351 -18.55 -10.77 1.29
C ALA A 351 -17.62 -11.83 1.92
N PHE A 352 -16.98 -11.51 3.04
CA PHE A 352 -16.16 -12.47 3.78
C PHE A 352 -16.99 -13.65 4.31
N GLU A 353 -18.16 -13.38 4.88
CA GLU A 353 -19.10 -14.42 5.33
C GLU A 353 -19.53 -15.31 4.16
N ARG A 354 -19.95 -14.71 3.04
CA ARG A 354 -20.41 -15.44 1.84
C ARG A 354 -19.29 -16.26 1.19
N ALA A 355 -18.05 -15.76 1.20
CA ALA A 355 -16.89 -16.50 0.74
C ALA A 355 -16.39 -17.57 1.74
N ASN A 356 -16.98 -17.63 2.94
CA ASN A 356 -16.55 -18.49 4.05
C ASN A 356 -15.07 -18.28 4.42
N ILE A 357 -14.62 -17.04 4.41
CA ILE A 357 -13.28 -16.61 4.84
C ILE A 357 -13.41 -15.91 6.19
N PRO A 358 -12.70 -16.36 7.23
CA PRO A 358 -12.68 -15.67 8.52
C PRO A 358 -12.27 -14.22 8.36
N LEU A 359 -13.06 -13.30 8.93
CA LEU A 359 -12.82 -11.87 8.86
C LEU A 359 -11.96 -11.41 10.03
N SER A 360 -10.93 -10.60 9.74
CA SER A 360 -10.15 -9.81 10.69
C SER A 360 -10.20 -8.35 10.26
N GLU A 361 -10.92 -7.52 11.00
CA GLU A 361 -10.88 -6.07 10.76
C GLU A 361 -9.59 -5.49 11.33
N MET A 362 -8.84 -4.83 10.47
CA MET A 362 -7.50 -4.33 10.75
C MET A 362 -7.44 -2.81 10.68
N TYR A 363 -6.36 -2.29 11.20
CA TYR A 363 -5.94 -0.90 11.06
C TYR A 363 -4.50 -0.87 10.54
N VAL A 364 -4.29 -0.11 9.49
CA VAL A 364 -2.99 0.02 8.82
C VAL A 364 -2.18 1.12 9.51
N ARG A 365 -0.96 0.80 9.92
CA ARG A 365 0.00 1.78 10.46
C ARG A 365 0.71 2.56 9.34
N GLY A 366 -0.01 2.89 8.30
CA GLY A 366 0.43 3.58 7.10
C GLY A 366 -0.74 4.30 6.43
N GLY A 367 -0.54 4.70 5.19
CA GLY A 367 -1.56 5.21 4.28
C GLY A 367 -1.79 4.21 3.16
N THR A 368 -2.94 4.30 2.51
CA THR A 368 -3.33 3.53 1.34
C THR A 368 -4.04 4.44 0.35
N ASP A 369 -4.19 4.01 -0.90
CA ASP A 369 -5.08 4.68 -1.85
C ASP A 369 -6.50 4.84 -1.27
N GLY A 370 -6.97 3.85 -0.49
CA GLY A 370 -8.26 3.90 0.20
C GLY A 370 -8.40 5.06 1.18
N ALA A 371 -7.36 5.36 1.97
CA ALA A 371 -7.36 6.50 2.88
C ALA A 371 -7.48 7.83 2.13
N ASN A 372 -6.68 7.98 1.08
CA ASN A 372 -6.68 9.19 0.26
C ASN A 372 -8.01 9.38 -0.51
N LEU A 373 -8.60 8.31 -1.05
CA LEU A 373 -9.90 8.36 -1.73
C LEU A 373 -11.02 8.71 -0.76
N SER A 374 -11.00 8.11 0.44
CA SER A 374 -11.98 8.42 1.49
C SER A 374 -11.94 9.90 1.88
N CYS A 375 -10.75 10.49 2.05
CA CYS A 375 -10.58 11.92 2.32
C CYS A 375 -11.11 12.82 1.19
N ARG A 376 -11.18 12.32 -0.03
CA ARG A 376 -11.72 13.02 -1.19
C ARG A 376 -13.22 12.80 -1.40
N GLY A 377 -13.88 12.10 -0.48
CA GLY A 377 -15.32 11.87 -0.46
C GLY A 377 -15.79 10.59 -1.17
N LEU A 378 -14.87 9.68 -1.52
CA LEU A 378 -15.20 8.34 -2.03
C LEU A 378 -14.84 7.30 -0.96
N PRO A 379 -15.79 6.82 -0.13
CA PRO A 379 -15.51 5.85 0.92
C PRO A 379 -14.85 4.59 0.36
N CYS A 380 -13.67 4.21 0.87
CA CYS A 380 -12.84 3.17 0.28
C CYS A 380 -12.08 2.37 1.36
N PRO A 381 -12.65 1.26 1.87
CA PRO A 381 -11.91 0.30 2.66
C PRO A 381 -10.93 -0.49 1.77
N ASN A 382 -10.01 -1.25 2.39
CA ASN A 382 -9.08 -2.11 1.70
C ASN A 382 -9.32 -3.57 2.08
N ILE A 383 -9.30 -4.48 1.10
CA ILE A 383 -9.33 -5.93 1.32
C ILE A 383 -8.01 -6.56 0.88
N PHE A 384 -7.68 -7.71 1.42
CA PHE A 384 -6.43 -8.39 1.13
C PHE A 384 -6.31 -8.84 -0.34
N ALA A 385 -5.10 -8.69 -0.90
CA ALA A 385 -4.65 -9.31 -2.15
C ALA A 385 -3.91 -10.62 -1.88
N GLY A 386 -3.21 -10.70 -0.76
CA GLY A 386 -2.68 -11.91 -0.17
C GLY A 386 -1.18 -12.10 -0.10
N PRO A 387 -0.31 -11.17 -0.59
CA PRO A 387 1.13 -11.31 -0.44
C PRO A 387 1.57 -11.10 1.00
N LEU A 388 2.73 -11.65 1.36
CA LEU A 388 3.37 -11.50 2.66
C LEU A 388 4.77 -10.92 2.47
N ASN A 389 5.28 -10.20 3.47
CA ASN A 389 6.62 -9.58 3.47
C ASN A 389 6.86 -8.66 2.26
N CYS A 390 5.88 -7.86 1.90
CA CYS A 390 5.96 -6.92 0.79
C CYS A 390 7.20 -6.01 0.87
N HIS A 391 7.56 -5.36 -0.24
CA HIS A 391 8.66 -4.39 -0.37
C HIS A 391 10.07 -4.99 -0.27
N GLY A 392 10.24 -6.31 -0.18
CA GLY A 392 11.55 -6.93 -0.01
C GLY A 392 11.76 -8.24 -0.75
N ILE A 393 12.99 -8.78 -0.65
CA ILE A 393 13.37 -10.05 -1.28
C ILE A 393 12.70 -11.27 -0.62
N TYR A 394 12.12 -11.09 0.54
CA TYR A 394 11.40 -12.12 1.30
C TYR A 394 9.91 -12.17 0.95
N GLU A 395 9.47 -11.32 0.02
CA GLU A 395 8.08 -11.31 -0.43
C GLU A 395 7.68 -12.67 -0.98
N CYS A 396 6.52 -13.14 -0.55
CA CYS A 396 5.97 -14.42 -0.98
C CYS A 396 4.44 -14.35 -1.06
N LEU A 397 3.83 -15.29 -1.79
CA LEU A 397 2.39 -15.35 -1.95
C LEU A 397 1.90 -16.79 -1.70
N PRO A 398 1.19 -17.04 -0.59
CA PRO A 398 0.44 -18.27 -0.43
C PRO A 398 -0.65 -18.36 -1.52
N VAL A 399 -0.63 -19.41 -2.32
CA VAL A 399 -1.58 -19.57 -3.44
C VAL A 399 -3.04 -19.54 -2.98
N PRO A 400 -3.43 -20.14 -1.82
CA PRO A 400 -4.78 -20.01 -1.30
C PRO A 400 -5.20 -18.58 -0.95
N ASN A 401 -4.27 -17.67 -0.59
CA ASN A 401 -4.59 -16.28 -0.34
C ASN A 401 -5.09 -15.59 -1.61
N LEU A 402 -4.42 -15.80 -2.74
CA LEU A 402 -4.81 -15.25 -4.03
C LEU A 402 -6.23 -15.70 -4.43
N HIS A 403 -6.53 -17.01 -4.27
CA HIS A 403 -7.87 -17.55 -4.56
C HIS A 403 -8.92 -17.02 -3.58
N ALA A 404 -8.59 -16.92 -2.30
CA ALA A 404 -9.48 -16.37 -1.28
C ALA A 404 -9.81 -14.90 -1.55
N SER A 405 -8.80 -14.08 -1.96
CA SER A 405 -8.99 -12.70 -2.38
C SER A 405 -9.98 -12.60 -3.55
N PHE A 406 -9.83 -13.45 -4.56
CA PHE A 406 -10.78 -13.51 -5.66
C PHE A 406 -12.20 -13.87 -5.20
N GLU A 407 -12.38 -14.87 -4.35
CA GLU A 407 -13.73 -15.28 -3.88
C GLU A 407 -14.37 -14.18 -3.02
N VAL A 408 -13.61 -13.48 -2.16
CA VAL A 408 -14.11 -12.34 -1.38
C VAL A 408 -14.50 -11.18 -2.30
N THR A 409 -13.65 -10.83 -3.27
CA THR A 409 -13.92 -9.73 -4.21
C THR A 409 -15.14 -10.03 -5.09
N LYS A 410 -15.29 -11.27 -5.55
CA LYS A 410 -16.49 -11.73 -6.27
C LYS A 410 -17.74 -11.64 -5.40
N ALA A 411 -17.69 -12.14 -4.17
CA ALA A 411 -18.79 -12.07 -3.23
C ALA A 411 -19.17 -10.62 -2.89
N LEU A 412 -18.21 -9.71 -2.78
CA LEU A 412 -18.46 -8.29 -2.57
C LEU A 412 -19.29 -7.68 -3.70
N VAL A 413 -18.93 -7.95 -4.94
CA VAL A 413 -19.68 -7.50 -6.12
C VAL A 413 -21.12 -7.99 -6.10
N GLU A 414 -21.33 -9.27 -5.73
CA GLU A 414 -22.68 -9.84 -5.57
C GLU A 414 -23.45 -9.21 -4.41
N CYS A 415 -22.82 -8.96 -3.26
CA CYS A 415 -23.45 -8.29 -2.11
C CYS A 415 -23.91 -6.88 -2.46
N VAL A 416 -23.09 -6.11 -3.17
CA VAL A 416 -23.47 -4.76 -3.63
C VAL A 416 -24.66 -4.83 -4.59
N ALA A 417 -24.70 -5.79 -5.51
CA ALA A 417 -25.81 -5.95 -6.45
C ALA A 417 -27.12 -6.38 -5.76
N LEU A 418 -27.04 -7.29 -4.80
CA LEU A 418 -28.23 -7.82 -4.10
C LEU A 418 -28.75 -6.83 -3.04
N GLY A 419 -27.88 -6.01 -2.47
CA GLY A 419 -28.18 -5.11 -1.35
C GLY A 419 -27.94 -5.77 0.00
N GLU A 420 -28.02 -4.99 1.08
CA GLU A 420 -27.85 -5.52 2.44
C GLU A 420 -28.89 -6.62 2.72
N GLU A 421 -28.43 -7.77 3.17
CA GLU A 421 -29.30 -8.76 3.78
C GLU A 421 -29.81 -8.22 5.13
N LYS A 422 -31.15 -8.28 5.34
CA LYS A 422 -31.81 -7.75 6.54
C LYS A 422 -31.67 -8.69 7.73
#